data_685495369b6c650a54bb886684931cf2
#
_entry.id   685495369b6c650a54bb886684931cf2
#
_cell.length_a   1.000
_cell.length_b   1.000
_cell.length_c   1.000
_cell.angle_alpha   90.00
_cell.angle_beta   90.00
_cell.angle_gamma   90.00
#
_symmetry.space_group_name_H-M   'P 1'
#
loop_
_entity.id
_entity.type
_entity.pdbx_description
1 polymer ?
#
loop_
_entity_poly.entity_id
_entity_poly.type
_entity_poly.pdbx_seq_one_letter_code
_entity_poly.pdbx_strand_id
1 'polypeptide(L)'
;DSMSYWNNYFEELFKNKKDMLKEFFTKGNIINIFTGDYTLSASFDLESKITESGIINCIVHEKKNFSHGRFINYEHLSKKMNIYFKQNDISDYEEKLIKYLDNEYLITIESRYNGILCEFDLLVASQYLIYHLSNFLNIDISKPSYSEDSMKIYFYKGDL
;
A
#
# COMPACT_ATOMS: atom_id res chain seq x y z
N ASP A 1 6.74 19.94 8.52
CA ASP A 1 6.97 19.54 7.13
C ASP A 1 6.60 18.06 6.98
N SER A 2 5.67 17.76 6.04
CA SER A 2 5.17 16.39 5.80
C SER A 2 6.30 15.46 5.35
N MET A 3 7.26 15.95 4.59
CA MET A 3 8.36 15.13 4.08
C MET A 3 9.23 14.57 5.21
N SER A 4 9.70 15.44 6.12
CA SER A 4 10.51 15.00 7.27
C SER A 4 9.71 14.11 8.22
N TYR A 5 8.42 14.41 8.40
CA TYR A 5 7.54 13.59 9.23
C TYR A 5 7.42 12.16 8.68
N TRP A 6 7.08 12.00 7.41
CA TRP A 6 6.88 10.68 6.82
C TRP A 6 8.19 9.90 6.66
N ASN A 7 9.30 10.58 6.38
CA ASN A 7 10.60 9.92 6.37
C ASN A 7 10.91 9.28 7.73
N ASN A 8 10.80 10.06 8.81
CA ASN A 8 11.09 9.56 10.16
C ASN A 8 10.09 8.47 10.60
N TYR A 9 8.80 8.65 10.26
CA TYR A 9 7.77 7.66 10.57
C TYR A 9 8.09 6.29 9.95
N PHE A 10 8.43 6.25 8.67
CA PHE A 10 8.73 4.98 8.00
C PHE A 10 10.10 4.43 8.41
N GLU A 11 11.08 5.25 8.69
CA GLU A 11 12.35 4.78 9.24
C GLU A 11 12.13 4.00 10.56
N GLU A 12 11.35 4.57 11.47
CA GLU A 12 10.99 3.90 12.73
C GLU A 12 10.11 2.65 12.51
N LEU A 13 9.12 2.73 11.62
CA LEU A 13 8.24 1.59 11.30
C LEU A 13 9.04 0.41 10.77
N PHE A 14 9.92 0.63 9.78
CA PHE A 14 10.74 -0.44 9.21
C PHE A 14 11.76 -1.00 10.20
N LYS A 15 12.28 -0.17 11.08
CA LYS A 15 13.14 -0.62 12.19
C LYS A 15 12.38 -1.50 13.19
N ASN A 16 11.22 -1.03 13.64
CA ASN A 16 10.45 -1.69 14.69
C ASN A 16 9.74 -2.96 14.21
N LYS A 17 9.32 -3.00 12.92
CA LYS A 17 8.62 -4.14 12.32
C LYS A 17 9.52 -5.00 11.42
N LYS A 18 10.83 -4.89 11.56
CA LYS A 18 11.82 -5.54 10.69
C LYS A 18 11.61 -7.04 10.51
N ASP A 19 11.41 -7.75 11.60
CA ASP A 19 11.29 -9.22 11.56
C ASP A 19 9.95 -9.65 10.95
N MET A 20 8.88 -8.93 11.29
CA MET A 20 7.56 -9.10 10.67
C MET A 20 7.62 -8.88 9.16
N LEU A 21 8.23 -7.78 8.71
CA LEU A 21 8.38 -7.46 7.29
C LEU A 21 9.23 -8.50 6.56
N LYS A 22 10.34 -8.94 7.14
CA LYS A 22 11.17 -10.02 6.57
C LYS A 22 10.38 -11.30 6.40
N GLU A 23 9.63 -11.72 7.43
CA GLU A 23 8.80 -12.91 7.35
C GLU A 23 7.74 -12.76 6.26
N PHE A 24 7.04 -11.63 6.22
CA PHE A 24 6.01 -11.38 5.21
C PHE A 24 6.59 -11.44 3.79
N PHE A 25 7.65 -10.70 3.47
CA PHE A 25 8.22 -10.68 2.12
C PHE A 25 8.93 -11.98 1.72
N THR A 26 9.18 -12.89 2.66
CA THR A 26 9.66 -14.24 2.36
C THR A 26 8.53 -15.22 2.06
N LYS A 27 7.37 -15.07 2.71
CA LYS A 27 6.29 -16.06 2.71
C LYS A 27 4.92 -15.48 2.31
N GLY A 28 4.80 -14.15 2.28
CA GLY A 28 3.56 -13.46 1.97
C GLY A 28 3.22 -13.51 0.49
N ASN A 29 1.93 -13.40 0.18
CA ASN A 29 1.43 -13.57 -1.17
C ASN A 29 0.85 -12.29 -1.75
N ILE A 30 0.35 -11.38 -0.90
CA ILE A 30 -0.43 -10.24 -1.36
C ILE A 30 -0.45 -9.11 -0.34
N ILE A 31 -0.42 -7.90 -0.84
CA ILE A 31 -0.73 -6.69 -0.07
C ILE A 31 -2.13 -6.23 -0.43
N ASN A 32 -2.99 -6.05 0.58
CA ASN A 32 -4.29 -5.41 0.45
C ASN A 32 -4.18 -3.97 0.93
N ILE A 33 -4.53 -3.01 0.08
CA ILE A 33 -4.55 -1.59 0.43
C ILE A 33 -6.01 -1.17 0.59
N PHE A 34 -6.35 -0.63 1.75
CA PHE A 34 -7.70 -0.16 2.06
C PHE A 34 -7.77 1.35 1.94
N THR A 35 -8.73 1.80 1.15
CA THR A 35 -8.91 3.21 0.79
C THR A 35 -10.37 3.64 0.93
N GLY A 36 -10.60 4.93 1.04
CA GLY A 36 -11.91 5.58 1.01
C GLY A 36 -11.77 7.01 0.51
N ASP A 37 -12.73 7.85 0.84
CA ASP A 37 -12.70 9.28 0.52
C ASP A 37 -11.34 9.87 0.91
N TYR A 38 -10.79 10.80 0.18
CA TYR A 38 -9.52 11.49 0.45
C TYR A 38 -8.27 10.63 0.74
N THR A 39 -8.33 9.31 0.47
CA THR A 39 -7.16 8.42 0.59
C THR A 39 -6.88 7.64 -0.70
N LEU A 40 -7.70 7.90 -1.74
CA LEU A 40 -7.73 7.14 -2.97
C LEU A 40 -6.44 7.31 -3.79
N SER A 41 -5.99 8.55 -3.96
CA SER A 41 -4.78 8.85 -4.75
C SER A 41 -3.54 8.18 -4.18
N ALA A 42 -3.36 8.23 -2.85
CA ALA A 42 -2.24 7.57 -2.17
C ALA A 42 -2.27 6.04 -2.35
N SER A 43 -3.47 5.47 -2.32
CA SER A 43 -3.65 4.02 -2.44
C SER A 43 -3.33 3.51 -3.83
N PHE A 44 -3.80 4.19 -4.88
CA PHE A 44 -3.47 3.83 -6.25
C PHE A 44 -2.03 4.14 -6.62
N ASP A 45 -1.47 5.23 -6.10
CA ASP A 45 -0.05 5.54 -6.30
C ASP A 45 0.85 4.45 -5.70
N LEU A 46 0.53 3.99 -4.50
CA LEU A 46 1.27 2.91 -3.84
C LEU A 46 1.11 1.58 -4.58
N GLU A 47 -0.12 1.22 -4.96
CA GLU A 47 -0.42 0.00 -5.71
C GLU A 47 0.34 -0.04 -7.02
N SER A 48 0.28 1.02 -7.82
CA SER A 48 0.99 1.15 -9.09
C SER A 48 2.49 0.92 -8.92
N LYS A 49 3.11 1.59 -7.95
CA LYS A 49 4.55 1.46 -7.71
C LYS A 49 4.98 0.07 -7.25
N ILE A 50 4.20 -0.56 -6.37
CA ILE A 50 4.48 -1.94 -5.90
C ILE A 50 4.35 -2.92 -7.08
N THR A 51 3.30 -2.79 -7.86
CA THR A 51 2.99 -3.68 -8.99
C THR A 51 3.99 -3.50 -10.13
N GLU A 52 4.26 -2.26 -10.55
CA GLU A 52 5.19 -1.95 -11.64
C GLU A 52 6.64 -2.31 -11.30
N SER A 53 7.03 -2.27 -10.03
CA SER A 53 8.36 -2.71 -9.59
C SER A 53 8.49 -4.23 -9.40
N GLY A 54 7.39 -4.97 -9.54
CA GLY A 54 7.39 -6.43 -9.43
C GLY A 54 7.67 -6.95 -8.02
N ILE A 55 7.45 -6.12 -6.98
CA ILE A 55 7.75 -6.50 -5.60
C ILE A 55 6.84 -7.62 -5.13
N ILE A 56 5.53 -7.43 -5.26
CA ILE A 56 4.53 -8.39 -4.81
C ILE A 56 3.16 -8.03 -5.42
N ASN A 57 2.24 -9.00 -5.47
CA ASN A 57 0.86 -8.72 -5.86
C ASN A 57 0.19 -7.75 -4.87
N CYS A 58 -0.56 -6.78 -5.42
CA CYS A 58 -1.23 -5.77 -4.64
C CYS A 58 -2.69 -5.60 -5.12
N ILE A 59 -3.61 -5.39 -4.19
CA ILE A 59 -5.02 -5.13 -4.49
C ILE A 59 -5.49 -3.93 -3.68
N VAL A 60 -6.11 -2.96 -4.37
CA VAL A 60 -6.81 -1.84 -3.71
C VAL A 60 -8.26 -2.23 -3.44
N HIS A 61 -8.69 -2.05 -2.21
CA HIS A 61 -10.05 -2.22 -1.75
C HIS A 61 -10.63 -0.87 -1.32
N GLU A 62 -11.65 -0.41 -2.03
CA GLU A 62 -12.50 0.66 -1.50
C GLU A 62 -13.30 0.10 -0.31
N LYS A 63 -13.29 0.79 0.82
CA LYS A 63 -13.79 0.30 2.13
C LYS A 63 -15.23 -0.15 2.08
N LYS A 64 -16.12 0.62 1.43
CA LYS A 64 -17.54 0.27 1.31
C LYS A 64 -17.73 -0.95 0.42
N ASN A 65 -17.07 -1.00 -0.73
CA ASN A 65 -17.14 -2.13 -1.66
C ASN A 65 -16.57 -3.41 -1.04
N PHE A 66 -15.56 -3.31 -0.18
CA PHE A 66 -15.03 -4.45 0.55
C PHE A 66 -16.11 -5.12 1.39
N SER A 67 -16.91 -4.35 2.11
CA SER A 67 -18.00 -4.85 2.95
C SER A 67 -19.20 -5.40 2.18
N HIS A 68 -19.30 -5.15 0.87
CA HIS A 68 -20.34 -5.68 0.01
C HIS A 68 -19.95 -7.02 -0.69
N GLY A 69 -19.06 -7.81 -0.07
CA GLY A 69 -18.77 -9.18 -0.50
C GLY A 69 -17.31 -9.48 -0.83
N ARG A 70 -16.45 -8.49 -1.00
CA ARG A 70 -15.02 -8.73 -1.27
C ARG A 70 -14.29 -9.39 -0.09
N PHE A 71 -14.80 -9.22 1.13
CA PHE A 71 -14.29 -9.88 2.33
C PHE A 71 -14.33 -11.41 2.21
N ILE A 72 -15.26 -11.99 1.45
CA ILE A 72 -15.35 -13.44 1.26
C ILE A 72 -14.05 -13.98 0.64
N ASN A 73 -13.58 -13.36 -0.44
CA ASN A 73 -12.31 -13.75 -1.05
C ASN A 73 -11.10 -13.43 -0.15
N TYR A 74 -11.15 -12.30 0.54
CA TYR A 74 -10.11 -11.88 1.48
C TYR A 74 -9.89 -12.90 2.61
N GLU A 75 -10.96 -13.51 3.14
CA GLU A 75 -10.85 -14.53 4.19
C GLU A 75 -10.09 -15.79 3.75
N HIS A 76 -10.15 -16.11 2.45
CA HIS A 76 -9.44 -17.26 1.87
C HIS A 76 -7.97 -16.98 1.53
N LEU A 77 -7.52 -15.72 1.58
CA LEU A 77 -6.13 -15.38 1.34
C LEU A 77 -5.26 -15.76 2.55
N SER A 78 -4.26 -16.58 2.31
CA SER A 78 -3.23 -16.88 3.31
C SER A 78 -2.13 -15.82 3.28
N LYS A 79 -1.56 -15.48 4.44
CA LYS A 79 -0.38 -14.58 4.57
C LYS A 79 -0.51 -13.27 3.79
N LYS A 80 -1.51 -12.51 4.12
CA LYS A 80 -1.83 -11.20 3.58
C LYS A 80 -1.35 -10.08 4.50
N MET A 81 -0.77 -9.04 3.93
CA MET A 81 -0.51 -7.77 4.61
C MET A 81 -1.64 -6.80 4.31
N ASN A 82 -2.03 -6.05 5.30
CA ASN A 82 -3.03 -4.99 5.17
C ASN A 82 -2.37 -3.63 5.36
N ILE A 83 -2.52 -2.75 4.40
CA ILE A 83 -2.16 -1.34 4.51
C ILE A 83 -3.46 -0.54 4.51
N TYR A 84 -3.71 0.18 5.59
CA TYR A 84 -4.91 0.96 5.76
C TYR A 84 -4.58 2.45 5.78
N PHE A 85 -4.99 3.16 4.73
CA PHE A 85 -4.91 4.61 4.70
C PHE A 85 -6.14 5.23 5.36
N LYS A 86 -5.92 6.16 6.29
CA LYS A 86 -7.01 6.85 6.99
C LYS A 86 -6.74 8.33 7.19
N GLN A 87 -7.83 9.10 7.30
CA GLN A 87 -7.81 10.47 7.78
C GLN A 87 -7.56 10.50 9.29
N ASN A 88 -7.32 11.69 9.84
CA ASN A 88 -7.24 11.88 11.28
C ASN A 88 -8.56 11.51 11.98
N ASP A 89 -9.70 11.95 11.45
CA ASP A 89 -11.02 11.58 11.96
C ASP A 89 -11.58 10.41 11.14
N ILE A 90 -11.99 9.35 11.82
CA ILE A 90 -12.59 8.16 11.20
C ILE A 90 -13.99 7.90 11.76
N SER A 91 -14.81 7.23 10.97
CA SER A 91 -16.16 6.81 11.38
C SER A 91 -16.14 5.52 12.21
N ASP A 92 -17.21 5.27 12.98
CA ASP A 92 -17.42 4.00 13.69
C ASP A 92 -17.30 2.76 12.77
N TYR A 93 -17.69 2.91 11.50
CA TYR A 93 -17.55 1.86 10.51
C TYR A 93 -16.07 1.56 10.23
N GLU A 94 -15.25 2.59 10.06
CA GLU A 94 -13.82 2.43 9.80
C GLU A 94 -13.09 1.83 11.01
N GLU A 95 -13.45 2.22 12.22
CA GLU A 95 -12.92 1.59 13.45
C GLU A 95 -13.20 0.09 13.48
N LYS A 96 -14.44 -0.32 13.15
CA LYS A 96 -14.82 -1.72 13.08
C LYS A 96 -14.07 -2.46 11.97
N LEU A 97 -13.87 -1.83 10.82
CA LEU A 97 -13.13 -2.41 9.71
C LEU A 97 -11.66 -2.59 10.07
N ILE A 98 -11.01 -1.59 10.67
CA ILE A 98 -9.62 -1.70 11.14
C ILE A 98 -9.48 -2.85 12.13
N LYS A 99 -10.41 -2.97 13.08
CA LYS A 99 -10.42 -4.07 14.04
C LYS A 99 -10.62 -5.44 13.38
N TYR A 100 -11.43 -5.54 12.34
CA TYR A 100 -11.60 -6.76 11.55
C TYR A 100 -10.32 -7.13 10.77
N LEU A 101 -9.59 -6.13 10.28
CA LEU A 101 -8.33 -6.31 9.54
C LEU A 101 -7.12 -6.50 10.45
N ASP A 102 -7.29 -6.31 11.77
CA ASP A 102 -6.20 -6.36 12.73
C ASP A 102 -5.60 -7.77 12.80
N ASN A 103 -4.39 -7.86 12.29
CA ASN A 103 -3.56 -9.04 12.32
C ASN A 103 -2.09 -8.61 12.46
N GLU A 104 -1.20 -9.57 12.57
CA GLU A 104 0.24 -9.31 12.73
C GLU A 104 0.87 -8.45 11.60
N TYR A 105 0.24 -8.43 10.41
CA TYR A 105 0.72 -7.71 9.24
C TYR A 105 -0.10 -6.46 8.91
N LEU A 106 -0.83 -5.90 9.85
CA LEU A 106 -1.53 -4.62 9.64
C LEU A 106 -0.57 -3.43 9.80
N ILE A 107 -0.59 -2.55 8.82
CA ILE A 107 0.06 -1.23 8.83
C ILE A 107 -1.01 -0.17 8.60
N THR A 108 -1.27 0.65 9.61
CA THR A 108 -2.18 1.79 9.49
C THR A 108 -1.37 3.06 9.25
N ILE A 109 -1.69 3.80 8.19
CA ILE A 109 -1.05 5.06 7.84
C ILE A 109 -2.09 6.16 8.00
N GLU A 110 -1.90 6.95 9.05
CA GLU A 110 -2.84 8.00 9.46
C GLU A 110 -2.32 9.37 9.05
N SER A 111 -3.12 10.10 8.25
CA SER A 111 -2.84 11.51 7.98
C SER A 111 -3.07 12.35 9.23
N ARG A 112 -2.29 13.43 9.34
CA ARG A 112 -2.49 14.47 10.36
C ARG A 112 -3.63 15.43 10.01
N TYR A 113 -4.26 15.24 8.86
CA TYR A 113 -5.25 16.13 8.28
C TYR A 113 -6.50 15.38 7.87
N ASN A 114 -7.58 16.14 7.64
CA ASN A 114 -8.82 15.67 7.08
C ASN A 114 -9.08 16.31 5.70
N GLY A 115 -10.00 15.74 4.93
CA GLY A 115 -10.42 16.25 3.64
C GLY A 115 -9.28 16.28 2.61
N ILE A 116 -9.27 17.26 1.75
CA ILE A 116 -8.30 17.36 0.63
C ILE A 116 -6.83 17.42 1.10
N LEU A 117 -6.55 18.00 2.26
CA LEU A 117 -5.20 18.04 2.81
C LEU A 117 -4.71 16.64 3.23
N CYS A 118 -5.63 15.76 3.65
CA CYS A 118 -5.33 14.36 3.91
C CYS A 118 -4.79 13.67 2.64
N GLU A 119 -5.45 13.90 1.49
CA GLU A 119 -5.05 13.28 0.23
C GLU A 119 -3.62 13.65 -0.17
N PHE A 120 -3.25 14.93 -0.06
CA PHE A 120 -1.88 15.36 -0.33
C PHE A 120 -0.87 14.81 0.68
N ASP A 121 -1.20 14.80 1.96
CA ASP A 121 -0.31 14.30 3.02
C ASP A 121 -0.04 12.79 2.85
N LEU A 122 -1.08 12.00 2.55
CA LEU A 122 -0.95 10.57 2.31
C LEU A 122 -0.29 10.22 0.97
N LEU A 123 -0.42 11.07 -0.05
CA LEU A 123 0.32 10.91 -1.29
C LEU A 123 1.84 11.05 -1.03
N VAL A 124 2.25 11.99 -0.18
CA VAL A 124 3.64 12.08 0.27
C VAL A 124 4.03 10.85 1.09
N ALA A 125 3.13 10.34 1.95
CA ALA A 125 3.37 9.12 2.72
C ALA A 125 3.62 7.91 1.80
N SER A 126 2.83 7.73 0.73
CA SER A 126 3.01 6.62 -0.22
C SER A 126 4.39 6.63 -0.88
N GLN A 127 4.93 7.82 -1.21
CA GLN A 127 6.28 7.96 -1.78
C GLN A 127 7.36 7.51 -0.79
N TYR A 128 7.23 7.90 0.49
CA TYR A 128 8.19 7.49 1.51
C TYR A 128 8.06 6.01 1.87
N LEU A 129 6.84 5.46 1.89
CA LEU A 129 6.64 4.03 2.10
C LEU A 129 7.35 3.20 1.04
N ILE A 130 7.17 3.52 -0.25
CA ILE A 130 7.83 2.76 -1.33
C ILE A 130 9.36 2.96 -1.31
N TYR A 131 9.84 4.16 -0.96
CA TYR A 131 11.27 4.42 -0.80
C TYR A 131 11.89 3.54 0.30
N HIS A 132 11.28 3.50 1.49
CA HIS A 132 11.77 2.66 2.58
C HIS A 132 11.61 1.18 2.29
N LEU A 133 10.52 0.77 1.62
CA LEU A 133 10.29 -0.61 1.21
C LEU A 133 11.35 -1.08 0.20
N SER A 134 11.65 -0.28 -0.82
CA SER A 134 12.66 -0.61 -1.82
C SER A 134 14.05 -0.76 -1.20
N ASN A 135 14.42 0.15 -0.29
CA ASN A 135 15.67 0.04 0.46
C ASN A 135 15.72 -1.21 1.35
N PHE A 136 14.61 -1.50 2.05
CA PHE A 136 14.51 -2.67 2.91
C PHE A 136 14.66 -3.99 2.14
N LEU A 137 14.07 -4.06 0.95
CA LEU A 137 14.14 -5.24 0.07
C LEU A 137 15.41 -5.26 -0.81
N ASN A 138 16.20 -4.18 -0.80
CA ASN A 138 17.34 -3.98 -1.68
C ASN A 138 16.99 -4.10 -3.19
N ILE A 139 15.89 -3.45 -3.57
CA ILE A 139 15.37 -3.42 -4.95
C ILE A 139 15.52 -2.01 -5.51
N ASP A 140 16.11 -1.90 -6.71
CA ASP A 140 16.14 -0.65 -7.47
C ASP A 140 14.86 -0.54 -8.33
N ILE A 141 13.86 0.15 -7.80
CA ILE A 141 12.56 0.33 -8.49
C ILE A 141 12.65 1.18 -9.77
N SER A 142 13.76 1.88 -9.99
CA SER A 142 14.00 2.62 -11.25
C SER A 142 14.41 1.71 -12.39
N LYS A 143 14.75 0.45 -12.10
CA LYS A 143 15.22 -0.54 -13.07
C LYS A 143 14.44 -1.86 -12.91
N PRO A 144 13.13 -1.85 -13.18
CA PRO A 144 12.33 -3.06 -13.10
C PRO A 144 12.84 -4.09 -14.11
N SER A 145 12.83 -5.36 -13.70
CA SER A 145 13.19 -6.47 -14.58
C SER A 145 11.98 -6.85 -15.44
N TYR A 146 12.15 -6.86 -16.76
CA TYR A 146 11.10 -7.25 -17.70
C TYR A 146 11.72 -8.01 -18.90
N SER A 147 10.89 -8.82 -19.55
CA SER A 147 11.30 -9.57 -20.75
C SER A 147 11.31 -8.67 -22.01
N GLU A 148 11.99 -9.11 -23.07
CA GLU A 148 11.94 -8.43 -24.37
C GLU A 148 10.50 -8.36 -24.93
N ASP A 149 9.67 -9.37 -24.66
CA ASP A 149 8.28 -9.39 -25.12
C ASP A 149 7.41 -8.38 -24.35
N SER A 150 7.68 -8.17 -23.06
CA SER A 150 7.03 -7.09 -22.28
C SER A 150 7.36 -5.71 -22.85
N MET A 151 8.61 -5.51 -23.33
CA MET A 151 8.99 -4.25 -23.97
C MET A 151 8.26 -4.03 -25.29
N LYS A 152 7.99 -5.06 -26.06
CA LYS A 152 7.16 -4.95 -27.29
C LYS A 152 5.75 -4.47 -26.97
N ILE A 153 5.16 -4.97 -25.87
CA ILE A 153 3.83 -4.51 -25.41
C ILE A 153 3.89 -3.05 -24.96
N TYR A 154 4.89 -2.68 -24.15
CA TYR A 154 5.05 -1.33 -23.63
C TYR A 154 5.22 -0.28 -24.73
N PHE A 155 5.99 -0.61 -25.78
CA PHE A 155 6.22 0.28 -26.93
C PHE A 155 5.27 0.04 -28.10
N TYR A 156 4.23 -0.77 -27.92
CA TYR A 156 3.26 -1.00 -28.97
C TYR A 156 2.52 0.28 -29.33
N LYS A 157 2.72 0.74 -30.56
CA LYS A 157 2.14 2.00 -31.07
C LYS A 157 0.81 1.78 -31.81
N GLY A 158 0.30 0.56 -31.85
CA GLY A 158 -0.94 0.23 -32.56
C GLY A 158 -0.89 0.61 -34.03
N ASP A 159 -1.34 -0.27 -34.91
CA ASP A 159 -1.74 0.11 -36.27
C ASP A 159 -3.18 0.68 -36.14
N LEU A 160 -3.33 2.00 -36.16
CA LEU A 160 -4.62 2.69 -36.24
C LEU A 160 -5.10 2.68 -37.67
#